data_076605ebc53291237332900d9a9e869a
#
_entry.id   076605ebc53291237332900d9a9e869a
#
_cell.length_a   1.000
_cell.length_b   1.000
_cell.length_c   1.000
_cell.angle_alpha   90.00
_cell.angle_beta   90.00
_cell.angle_gamma   90.00
#
_symmetry.space_group_name_H-M   'P 1'
#
loop_
_entity.id
_entity.type
_entity.pdbx_description
1 polymer ?
#
loop_
_entity_poly.entity_id
_entity_poly.type
_entity_poly.pdbx_seq_one_letter_code
_entity_poly.pdbx_strand_id
1 'polypeptide(L)'
;MKRNNSNNKKKTLDQIDCQMIELLQRDGRISNTDIAKEIGLSEATVRTRLNRLINEEFIQIVAVSNPIKLGFKIVGNIRIHVEIKKMDRIIRELKKLKPLWFIVQTTGGTGIDTEFVVKSLDELNKLIFEKINKIDGVIKTDTSLFLNYIKRQYDWGTALY
;
A
#
# COMPACT_ATOMS: atom_id res chain seq x y z
N MET A 1 16.50 1.59 35.33
CA MET A 1 16.46 0.64 34.19
C MET A 1 15.18 -0.19 34.35
N LYS A 2 14.04 0.29 33.79
CA LYS A 2 12.75 -0.42 33.82
C LYS A 2 12.55 -1.04 32.47
N ARG A 3 12.66 -2.37 32.39
CA ARG A 3 12.26 -3.15 31.20
C ARG A 3 10.74 -3.08 31.08
N ASN A 4 10.22 -2.32 30.13
CA ASN A 4 8.84 -2.43 29.71
C ASN A 4 8.69 -3.76 28.96
N ASN A 5 8.20 -4.76 29.66
CA ASN A 5 7.72 -6.01 29.10
C ASN A 5 6.32 -5.75 28.52
N SER A 6 6.22 -5.07 27.38
CA SER A 6 4.99 -5.05 26.61
C SER A 6 4.81 -6.45 26.01
N ASN A 7 3.85 -7.18 26.56
CA ASN A 7 3.34 -8.45 26.08
C ASN A 7 2.90 -8.29 24.60
N ASN A 8 3.84 -8.48 23.69
CA ASN A 8 3.57 -8.50 22.25
C ASN A 8 2.89 -9.85 21.94
N LYS A 9 1.60 -9.97 22.33
CA LYS A 9 0.76 -11.07 21.84
C LYS A 9 0.84 -11.01 20.34
N LYS A 10 1.51 -12.00 19.72
CA LYS A 10 1.64 -12.13 18.27
C LYS A 10 0.22 -12.01 17.70
N LYS A 11 -0.06 -10.94 16.97
CA LYS A 11 -1.34 -10.72 16.32
C LYS A 11 -1.46 -11.82 15.27
N THR A 12 -2.26 -12.83 15.52
CA THR A 12 -2.44 -13.99 14.64
C THR A 12 -3.85 -13.96 14.07
N LEU A 13 -3.97 -14.29 12.79
CA LEU A 13 -5.25 -14.58 12.16
C LEU A 13 -5.68 -16.00 12.49
N ASP A 14 -6.97 -16.23 12.65
CA ASP A 14 -7.58 -17.55 12.65
C ASP A 14 -8.24 -17.88 11.31
N GLN A 15 -8.75 -19.09 11.14
CA GLN A 15 -9.37 -19.54 9.90
C GLN A 15 -10.59 -18.65 9.51
N ILE A 16 -11.36 -18.22 10.47
CA ILE A 16 -12.51 -17.33 10.26
C ILE A 16 -12.05 -15.98 9.73
N ASP A 17 -10.99 -15.42 10.31
CA ASP A 17 -10.41 -14.15 9.84
C ASP A 17 -9.94 -14.26 8.39
N CYS A 18 -9.30 -15.38 8.02
CA CYS A 18 -8.86 -15.63 6.65
C CYS A 18 -10.04 -15.72 5.68
N GLN A 19 -11.10 -16.42 6.02
CA GLN A 19 -12.32 -16.49 5.21
C GLN A 19 -12.95 -15.10 5.02
N MET A 20 -13.02 -14.29 6.08
CA MET A 20 -13.51 -12.91 5.99
C MET A 20 -12.66 -12.06 5.05
N ILE A 21 -11.33 -12.17 5.15
CA ILE A 21 -10.39 -11.45 4.29
C ILE A 21 -10.59 -11.84 2.82
N GLU A 22 -10.71 -13.13 2.52
CA GLU A 22 -10.92 -13.60 1.15
C GLU A 22 -12.25 -13.13 0.55
N LEU A 23 -13.34 -13.11 1.32
CA LEU A 23 -14.60 -12.54 0.89
C LEU A 23 -14.47 -11.05 0.55
N LEU A 24 -13.81 -10.28 1.42
CA LEU A 24 -13.57 -8.84 1.22
C LEU A 24 -12.61 -8.54 0.07
N GLN A 25 -11.64 -9.42 -0.22
CA GLN A 25 -10.76 -9.30 -1.39
C GLN A 25 -11.51 -9.50 -2.71
N ARG A 26 -12.58 -10.33 -2.71
CA ARG A 26 -13.45 -10.54 -3.89
C ARG A 26 -14.44 -9.41 -4.05
N ASP A 27 -15.08 -9.00 -2.95
CA ASP A 27 -16.02 -7.86 -2.93
C ASP A 27 -15.83 -7.02 -1.68
N GLY A 28 -15.12 -5.91 -1.82
CA GLY A 28 -14.91 -4.95 -0.72
C GLY A 28 -16.18 -4.23 -0.24
N ARG A 29 -17.34 -4.45 -0.89
CA ARG A 29 -18.65 -3.89 -0.50
C ARG A 29 -19.60 -4.93 0.11
N ILE A 30 -19.17 -6.17 0.26
CA ILE A 30 -19.97 -7.22 0.89
C ILE A 30 -20.42 -6.76 2.29
N SER A 31 -21.68 -6.96 2.62
CA SER A 31 -22.23 -6.54 3.92
C SER A 31 -21.80 -7.48 5.05
N ASN A 32 -21.74 -6.96 6.28
CA ASN A 32 -21.49 -7.82 7.46
C ASN A 32 -22.52 -8.94 7.60
N THR A 33 -23.76 -8.69 7.20
CA THR A 33 -24.84 -9.68 7.20
C THR A 33 -24.57 -10.80 6.21
N ASP A 34 -24.09 -10.47 5.01
CA ASP A 34 -23.78 -11.49 3.98
C ASP A 34 -22.52 -12.28 4.35
N ILE A 35 -21.49 -11.63 4.88
CA ILE A 35 -20.33 -12.32 5.46
C ILE A 35 -20.80 -13.30 6.56
N ALA A 36 -21.66 -12.83 7.47
CA ALA A 36 -22.16 -13.65 8.57
C ALA A 36 -22.92 -14.90 8.08
N LYS A 37 -23.73 -14.77 7.03
CA LYS A 37 -24.42 -15.90 6.40
C LYS A 37 -23.44 -16.88 5.75
N GLU A 38 -22.45 -16.36 5.02
CA GLU A 38 -21.47 -17.19 4.27
C GLU A 38 -20.63 -18.05 5.21
N ILE A 39 -20.21 -17.49 6.36
CA ILE A 39 -19.31 -18.20 7.29
C ILE A 39 -20.00 -18.77 8.54
N GLY A 40 -21.35 -18.65 8.63
CA GLY A 40 -22.14 -19.24 9.73
C GLY A 40 -21.97 -18.54 11.08
N LEU A 41 -21.79 -17.21 11.11
CA LEU A 41 -21.62 -16.42 12.33
C LEU A 41 -22.74 -15.40 12.52
N SER A 42 -22.78 -14.77 13.71
CA SER A 42 -23.63 -13.59 13.93
C SER A 42 -23.02 -12.34 13.30
N GLU A 43 -23.85 -11.41 12.82
CA GLU A 43 -23.40 -10.12 12.29
C GLU A 43 -22.57 -9.33 13.32
N ALA A 44 -22.94 -9.40 14.59
CA ALA A 44 -22.19 -8.73 15.67
C ALA A 44 -20.77 -9.29 15.80
N THR A 45 -20.60 -10.60 15.65
CA THR A 45 -19.29 -11.26 15.67
C THR A 45 -18.44 -10.82 14.46
N VAL A 46 -19.04 -10.80 13.26
CA VAL A 46 -18.37 -10.32 12.03
C VAL A 46 -17.92 -8.87 12.19
N ARG A 47 -18.79 -7.99 12.67
CA ARG A 47 -18.46 -6.56 12.90
C ARG A 47 -17.28 -6.39 13.85
N THR A 48 -17.29 -7.14 14.95
CA THR A 48 -16.19 -7.08 15.94
C THR A 48 -14.87 -7.53 15.33
N ARG A 49 -14.88 -8.65 14.59
CA ARG A 49 -13.67 -9.16 13.92
C ARG A 49 -13.19 -8.22 12.82
N LEU A 50 -14.07 -7.70 11.99
CA LEU A 50 -13.75 -6.76 10.93
C LEU A 50 -13.06 -5.50 11.48
N ASN A 51 -13.63 -4.92 12.55
CA ASN A 51 -13.03 -3.77 13.22
C ASN A 51 -11.62 -4.10 13.75
N ARG A 52 -11.42 -5.30 14.32
CA ARG A 52 -10.10 -5.76 14.75
C ARG A 52 -9.13 -5.87 13.58
N LEU A 53 -9.52 -6.51 12.46
CA LEU A 53 -8.69 -6.69 11.28
C LEU A 53 -8.24 -5.34 10.70
N ILE A 54 -9.12 -4.36 10.69
CA ILE A 54 -8.80 -3.00 10.23
C ILE A 54 -7.89 -2.28 11.23
N ASN A 55 -8.23 -2.29 12.52
CA ASN A 55 -7.46 -1.58 13.55
C ASN A 55 -6.06 -2.15 13.78
N GLU A 56 -5.89 -3.45 13.52
CA GLU A 56 -4.61 -4.14 13.60
C GLU A 56 -3.84 -4.13 12.26
N GLU A 57 -4.35 -3.42 11.26
CA GLU A 57 -3.73 -3.22 9.94
C GLU A 57 -3.53 -4.50 9.11
N PHE A 58 -4.32 -5.56 9.38
CA PHE A 58 -4.34 -6.73 8.51
C PHE A 58 -4.97 -6.42 7.15
N ILE A 59 -5.97 -5.56 7.11
CA ILE A 59 -6.66 -5.13 5.89
C ILE A 59 -6.95 -3.64 5.90
N GLN A 60 -7.13 -3.10 4.68
CA GLN A 60 -7.72 -1.78 4.42
C GLN A 60 -8.83 -1.95 3.39
N ILE A 61 -9.96 -1.31 3.62
CA ILE A 61 -11.07 -1.29 2.66
C ILE A 61 -11.00 0.05 1.93
N VAL A 62 -10.63 0.01 0.65
CA VAL A 62 -10.43 1.19 -0.18
C VAL A 62 -11.10 1.04 -1.54
N ALA A 63 -11.51 2.14 -2.14
CA ALA A 63 -11.95 2.15 -3.52
C ALA A 63 -10.74 2.17 -4.46
N VAL A 64 -10.53 1.12 -5.22
CA VAL A 64 -9.50 1.09 -6.26
C VAL A 64 -10.02 1.79 -7.51
N SER A 65 -9.41 2.91 -7.86
CA SER A 65 -9.79 3.73 -9.01
C SER A 65 -8.85 3.51 -10.21
N ASN A 66 -9.34 3.86 -11.40
CA ASN A 66 -8.51 3.94 -12.60
C ASN A 66 -8.02 5.39 -12.76
N PRO A 67 -6.74 5.69 -12.53
CA PRO A 67 -6.23 7.05 -12.57
C PRO A 67 -6.41 7.71 -13.94
N ILE A 68 -6.28 6.96 -15.03
CA ILE A 68 -6.47 7.50 -16.39
C ILE A 68 -7.91 7.99 -16.58
N LYS A 69 -8.90 7.22 -16.11
CA LYS A 69 -10.32 7.63 -16.17
C LYS A 69 -10.64 8.81 -15.25
N LEU A 70 -9.82 9.04 -14.21
CA LEU A 70 -9.92 10.20 -13.33
C LEU A 70 -9.19 11.44 -13.86
N GLY A 71 -8.60 11.38 -15.06
CA GLY A 71 -7.96 12.52 -15.73
C GLY A 71 -6.46 12.65 -15.49
N PHE A 72 -5.83 11.70 -14.79
CA PHE A 72 -4.37 11.62 -14.77
C PHE A 72 -3.89 11.06 -16.09
N LYS A 73 -2.99 11.78 -16.77
CA LYS A 73 -2.52 11.40 -18.11
C LYS A 73 -1.27 10.52 -18.08
N ILE A 74 -0.54 10.56 -16.98
CA ILE A 74 0.75 9.89 -16.84
C ILE A 74 0.78 9.16 -15.51
N VAL A 75 1.03 7.86 -15.60
CA VAL A 75 1.17 6.94 -14.48
C VAL A 75 2.44 6.14 -14.71
N GLY A 76 3.18 5.85 -13.66
CA GLY A 76 4.41 5.10 -13.80
C GLY A 76 5.06 4.78 -12.47
N ASN A 77 6.26 4.27 -12.54
CA ASN A 77 7.10 4.08 -11.37
C ASN A 77 8.41 4.87 -11.48
N ILE A 78 8.99 5.17 -10.33
CA ILE A 78 10.33 5.74 -10.21
C ILE A 78 11.11 4.84 -9.25
N ARG A 79 12.22 4.31 -9.73
CA ARG A 79 13.24 3.69 -8.90
C ARG A 79 14.23 4.77 -8.46
N ILE A 80 14.39 4.93 -7.15
CA ILE A 80 15.22 5.95 -6.54
C ILE A 80 16.40 5.26 -5.88
N HIS A 81 17.62 5.55 -6.36
CA HIS A 81 18.86 5.08 -5.77
C HIS A 81 19.31 6.07 -4.72
N VAL A 82 19.63 5.57 -3.53
CA VAL A 82 19.88 6.43 -2.37
C VAL A 82 21.12 6.01 -1.58
N GLU A 83 21.69 6.95 -0.85
CA GLU A 83 22.67 6.66 0.19
C GLU A 83 21.98 5.95 1.37
N ILE A 84 22.39 4.71 1.67
CA ILE A 84 21.77 3.89 2.74
C ILE A 84 21.73 4.63 4.08
N LYS A 85 22.78 5.36 4.42
CA LYS A 85 22.87 6.09 5.68
C LYS A 85 21.81 7.20 5.84
N LYS A 86 21.22 7.64 4.72
CA LYS A 86 20.19 8.69 4.69
C LYS A 86 18.78 8.17 4.42
N MET A 87 18.60 6.86 4.34
CA MET A 87 17.35 6.19 3.96
C MET A 87 16.12 6.72 4.71
N ASP A 88 16.16 6.74 6.05
CA ASP A 88 15.02 7.18 6.86
C ASP A 88 14.61 8.64 6.61
N ARG A 89 15.60 9.50 6.35
CA ARG A 89 15.35 10.90 6.00
C ARG A 89 14.69 11.01 4.64
N ILE A 90 15.22 10.28 3.66
CA ILE A 90 14.69 10.27 2.29
C ILE A 90 13.25 9.77 2.27
N ILE A 91 12.95 8.65 2.97
CA ILE A 91 11.59 8.13 3.09
C ILE A 91 10.63 9.17 3.68
N ARG A 92 11.05 9.90 4.73
CA ARG A 92 10.21 10.98 5.31
C ARG A 92 9.91 12.10 4.31
N GLU A 93 10.87 12.49 3.48
CA GLU A 93 10.64 13.52 2.44
C GLU A 93 9.76 13.00 1.30
N LEU A 94 9.99 11.78 0.81
CA LEU A 94 9.17 11.17 -0.22
C LEU A 94 7.70 11.03 0.20
N LYS A 95 7.41 10.65 1.45
CA LYS A 95 6.05 10.56 1.99
C LYS A 95 5.26 11.86 1.95
N LYS A 96 5.91 13.02 1.85
CA LYS A 96 5.25 14.33 1.71
C LYS A 96 4.78 14.62 0.27
N LEU A 97 5.27 13.88 -0.71
CA LEU A 97 5.02 14.12 -2.12
C LEU A 97 3.70 13.46 -2.55
N LYS A 98 2.61 14.21 -2.62
CA LYS A 98 1.27 13.73 -2.97
C LYS A 98 1.17 12.89 -4.25
N PRO A 99 1.95 13.18 -5.33
CA PRO A 99 1.90 12.34 -6.53
C PRO A 99 2.39 10.90 -6.31
N LEU A 100 3.20 10.64 -5.27
CA LEU A 100 3.67 9.31 -4.92
C LEU A 100 2.63 8.63 -4.01
N TRP A 101 1.84 7.73 -4.57
CA TRP A 101 0.81 7.02 -3.82
C TRP A 101 1.28 5.69 -3.24
N PHE A 102 2.36 5.14 -3.78
CA PHE A 102 2.98 3.90 -3.31
C PHE A 102 4.49 4.10 -3.17
N ILE A 103 5.06 3.71 -2.04
CA ILE A 103 6.50 3.80 -1.75
C ILE A 103 6.90 2.52 -1.02
N VAL A 104 7.89 1.82 -1.56
CA VAL A 104 8.40 0.57 -0.98
C VAL A 104 9.92 0.55 -1.02
N GLN A 105 10.54 0.04 0.04
CA GLN A 105 11.96 -0.26 0.06
C GLN A 105 12.16 -1.66 -0.51
N THR A 106 13.08 -1.79 -1.46
CA THR A 106 13.37 -3.05 -2.15
C THR A 106 14.71 -3.65 -1.73
N THR A 107 14.83 -4.97 -1.86
CA THR A 107 16.13 -5.68 -1.74
C THR A 107 16.97 -5.42 -2.98
N GLY A 108 18.29 -5.72 -2.93
CA GLY A 108 19.18 -5.58 -4.07
C GLY A 108 19.94 -4.25 -4.11
N GLY A 109 20.11 -3.60 -2.95
CA GLY A 109 20.97 -2.43 -2.82
C GLY A 109 20.25 -1.19 -2.26
N THR A 110 20.40 -0.06 -2.90
CA THR A 110 20.05 1.26 -2.41
C THR A 110 18.71 1.75 -2.92
N GLY A 111 17.77 0.82 -3.19
CA GLY A 111 16.55 1.12 -3.95
C GLY A 111 15.32 1.43 -3.09
N ILE A 112 14.64 2.50 -3.48
CA ILE A 112 13.25 2.75 -3.14
C ILE A 112 12.48 2.72 -4.46
N ASP A 113 11.46 1.86 -4.56
CA ASP A 113 10.53 1.91 -5.69
C ASP A 113 9.27 2.68 -5.29
N THR A 114 8.80 3.54 -6.18
CA THR A 114 7.60 4.34 -5.97
C THR A 114 6.70 4.26 -7.19
N GLU A 115 5.37 4.36 -6.97
CA GLU A 115 4.46 4.62 -8.08
C GLU A 115 3.88 6.02 -7.97
N PHE A 116 3.68 6.64 -9.11
CA PHE A 116 3.18 8.01 -9.19
C PHE A 116 2.02 8.16 -10.18
N VAL A 117 1.23 9.22 -9.94
CA VAL A 117 0.19 9.69 -10.86
C VAL A 117 0.31 11.21 -11.03
N VAL A 118 0.37 11.68 -12.27
CA VAL A 118 0.46 13.10 -12.61
C VAL A 118 -0.40 13.45 -13.84
N LYS A 119 -0.71 14.74 -14.02
CA LYS A 119 -1.58 15.21 -15.09
C LYS A 119 -0.83 15.54 -16.38
N SER A 120 0.48 15.79 -16.30
CA SER A 120 1.30 16.22 -17.45
C SER A 120 2.77 15.85 -17.29
N LEU A 121 3.53 15.90 -18.39
CA LEU A 121 4.99 15.75 -18.38
C LEU A 121 5.68 16.86 -17.58
N ASP A 122 5.10 18.06 -17.56
CA ASP A 122 5.64 19.16 -16.75
C ASP A 122 5.54 18.84 -15.25
N GLU A 123 4.41 18.31 -14.79
CA GLU A 123 4.28 17.83 -13.40
C GLU A 123 5.26 16.69 -13.08
N LEU A 124 5.49 15.78 -14.04
CA LEU A 124 6.48 14.71 -13.87
C LEU A 124 7.90 15.27 -13.75
N ASN A 125 8.27 16.19 -14.62
CA ASN A 125 9.57 16.85 -14.58
C ASN A 125 9.79 17.58 -13.25
N LYS A 126 8.80 18.33 -12.78
CA LYS A 126 8.86 18.99 -11.47
C LYS A 126 9.00 17.98 -10.34
N LEU A 127 8.24 16.88 -10.38
CA LEU A 127 8.33 15.82 -9.37
C LEU A 127 9.76 15.24 -9.31
N ILE A 128 10.34 14.88 -10.46
CA ILE A 128 11.65 14.25 -10.52
C ILE A 128 12.77 15.25 -10.19
N PHE A 129 12.86 16.34 -10.96
CA PHE A 129 14.04 17.20 -10.93
C PHE A 129 13.98 18.27 -9.84
N GLU A 130 12.79 18.74 -9.46
CA GLU A 130 12.68 19.80 -8.46
C GLU A 130 12.33 19.27 -7.06
N LYS A 131 11.81 18.04 -6.95
CA LYS A 131 11.43 17.46 -5.65
C LYS A 131 12.34 16.27 -5.29
N ILE A 132 12.28 15.17 -6.05
CA ILE A 132 12.96 13.93 -5.68
C ILE A 132 14.49 14.09 -5.76
N ASN A 133 15.03 14.57 -6.87
CA ASN A 133 16.48 14.68 -7.07
C ASN A 133 17.13 15.76 -6.19
N LYS A 134 16.33 16.64 -5.56
CA LYS A 134 16.83 17.62 -4.59
C LYS A 134 16.87 17.10 -3.15
N ILE A 135 16.34 15.90 -2.89
CA ILE A 135 16.44 15.30 -1.57
C ILE A 135 17.89 14.87 -1.32
N ASP A 136 18.48 15.40 -0.27
CA ASP A 136 19.87 15.04 0.10
C ASP A 136 19.97 13.53 0.35
N GLY A 137 20.90 12.88 -0.38
CA GLY A 137 21.12 11.44 -0.35
C GLY A 137 20.46 10.68 -1.50
N VAL A 138 19.66 11.31 -2.35
CA VAL A 138 19.23 10.73 -3.63
C VAL A 138 20.41 10.78 -4.61
N ILE A 139 20.77 9.63 -5.19
CA ILE A 139 21.90 9.48 -6.11
C ILE A 139 21.45 9.62 -7.57
N LYS A 140 20.39 8.87 -7.93
CA LYS A 140 19.76 8.92 -9.25
C LYS A 140 18.35 8.38 -9.22
N THR A 141 17.60 8.66 -10.28
CA THR A 141 16.26 8.14 -10.50
C THR A 141 16.16 7.49 -11.87
N ASP A 142 15.51 6.32 -11.92
CA ASP A 142 15.14 5.65 -13.16
C ASP A 142 13.59 5.64 -13.24
N THR A 143 13.04 6.23 -14.31
CA THR A 143 11.58 6.41 -14.45
C THR A 143 11.05 5.54 -15.58
N SER A 144 9.93 4.86 -15.33
CA SER A 144 9.18 4.10 -16.35
C SER A 144 7.71 4.53 -16.35
N LEU A 145 7.16 4.75 -17.54
CA LEU A 145 5.75 5.07 -17.73
C LEU A 145 4.96 3.79 -17.97
N PHE A 146 3.78 3.68 -17.38
CA PHE A 146 2.88 2.56 -17.63
C PHE A 146 2.15 2.78 -18.95
N LEU A 147 2.37 1.89 -19.91
CA LEU A 147 1.68 1.91 -21.20
C LEU A 147 0.28 1.29 -21.08
N ASN A 148 0.16 0.20 -20.32
CA ASN A 148 -1.07 -0.54 -20.16
C ASN A 148 -1.08 -1.36 -18.86
N TYR A 149 -2.24 -1.50 -18.24
CA TYR A 149 -2.46 -2.43 -17.14
C TYR A 149 -2.91 -3.78 -17.71
N ILE A 150 -2.04 -4.79 -17.69
CA ILE A 150 -2.34 -6.13 -18.18
C ILE A 150 -3.16 -6.91 -17.16
N LYS A 151 -2.78 -6.81 -15.88
CA LYS A 151 -3.49 -7.45 -14.77
C LYS A 151 -3.44 -6.55 -13.52
N ARG A 152 -4.59 -6.39 -12.87
CA ARG A 152 -4.70 -5.65 -11.60
C ARG A 152 -5.77 -6.31 -10.75
N GLN A 153 -5.35 -7.27 -9.95
CA GLN A 153 -6.20 -8.07 -9.07
C GLN A 153 -5.62 -8.06 -7.65
N TYR A 154 -6.50 -8.09 -6.65
CA TYR A 154 -6.13 -7.95 -5.23
C TYR A 154 -6.65 -9.12 -4.39
N ASP A 155 -7.00 -10.24 -5.04
CA ASP A 155 -7.61 -11.44 -4.46
C ASP A 155 -6.59 -12.59 -4.33
N TRP A 156 -5.41 -12.30 -3.78
CA TRP A 156 -4.34 -13.29 -3.60
C TRP A 156 -4.53 -14.20 -2.37
N GLY A 157 -5.64 -14.08 -1.63
CA GLY A 157 -5.94 -14.89 -0.45
C GLY A 157 -5.10 -14.54 0.77
N THR A 158 -4.91 -15.53 1.62
CA THR A 158 -4.05 -15.46 2.80
C THR A 158 -2.97 -16.55 2.73
N ALA A 159 -1.80 -16.32 3.34
CA ALA A 159 -0.70 -17.29 3.32
C ALA A 159 -0.81 -18.35 4.42
N LEU A 160 -1.89 -18.36 5.20
CA LEU A 160 -2.00 -19.19 6.40
C LEU A 160 -2.81 -20.48 6.20
N TYR A 161 -3.59 -20.58 5.11
CA TYR A 161 -4.44 -21.73 4.81
C TYR A 161 -4.57 -21.93 3.29
#